data_eb3b8c81cf8d606accd1e000bc4fccba
#
_entry.id   eb3b8c81cf8d606accd1e000bc4fccba
#
_cell.length_a   1.000
_cell.length_b   1.000
_cell.length_c   1.000
_cell.angle_alpha   90.00
_cell.angle_beta   90.00
_cell.angle_gamma   90.00
#
_symmetry.space_group_name_H-M   'P 1'
#
loop_
_entity.id
_entity.type
_entity.pdbx_description
1 polymer ?
#
loop_
_entity_poly.entity_id
_entity_poly.type
_entity_poly.pdbx_seq_one_letter_code
_entity_poly.pdbx_strand_id
1 'polypeptide(L)'
;MDYQGILEQIAHDVAPLVGAGTPAEYIPALASVDPHQFGMAIADVDGTVHGVGDWQRTFSAQSVTKVFALALALSLGGDSLWERVGREPSGNPFNSLVQLEYENGIPRNPFINAGALVVTDRLQTLTGDASSELLEFLRQESGNPDLAFDAEVAGSESATGDRNAALAHFMASYGNIANPVPILLDHYFWQCSIETSCADLARAARFLARHGLRADGTRLLTRSEAKQINAVMLTCGTYDAAGEFAYRVGLPGKSGVGGGIVAVVPGRCTLCVWSPGLDARGNSVAGVAALDRFTTLTGLSVF
;
A
#
# COMPACT_ATOMS: atom_id res chain seq x y z
N MET A 1 24.75 -3.98 8.61
CA MET A 1 24.01 -3.11 9.58
C MET A 1 23.29 -4.02 10.55
N ASP A 2 23.28 -3.70 11.83
CA ASP A 2 22.51 -4.48 12.83
C ASP A 2 21.04 -4.05 12.81
N TYR A 3 20.27 -4.61 11.89
CA TYR A 3 18.85 -4.29 11.78
C TYR A 3 18.03 -4.77 13.00
N GLN A 4 18.42 -5.87 13.64
CA GLN A 4 17.69 -6.36 14.81
C GLN A 4 17.81 -5.40 16.00
N GLY A 5 19.01 -4.95 16.33
CA GLY A 5 19.22 -3.98 17.39
C GLY A 5 18.54 -2.62 17.11
N ILE A 6 18.53 -2.20 15.82
CA ILE A 6 17.80 -0.99 15.40
C ILE A 6 16.30 -1.14 15.59
N LEU A 7 15.70 -2.27 15.21
CA LEU A 7 14.26 -2.52 15.39
C LEU A 7 13.85 -2.52 16.87
N GLU A 8 14.66 -3.14 17.73
CA GLU A 8 14.42 -3.16 19.18
C GLU A 8 14.48 -1.75 19.79
N GLN A 9 15.45 -0.93 19.36
CA GLN A 9 15.54 0.47 19.75
C GLN A 9 14.32 1.28 19.29
N ILE A 10 13.89 1.09 18.03
CA ILE A 10 12.70 1.76 17.48
C ILE A 10 11.46 1.39 18.29
N ALA A 11 11.23 0.09 18.54
CA ALA A 11 10.08 -0.37 19.30
C ALA A 11 10.03 0.26 20.70
N HIS A 12 11.19 0.38 21.37
CA HIS A 12 11.31 1.06 22.66
C HIS A 12 10.94 2.55 22.53
N ASP A 13 11.50 3.24 21.53
CA ASP A 13 11.34 4.69 21.36
C ASP A 13 9.88 5.07 21.00
N VAL A 14 9.16 4.23 20.24
CA VAL A 14 7.77 4.50 19.83
C VAL A 14 6.72 3.92 20.79
N ALA A 15 7.11 3.13 21.78
CA ALA A 15 6.17 2.53 22.74
C ALA A 15 5.16 3.53 23.35
N PRO A 16 5.52 4.80 23.69
CA PRO A 16 4.57 5.78 24.18
C PRO A 16 3.49 6.23 23.17
N LEU A 17 3.68 5.93 21.87
CA LEU A 17 2.76 6.28 20.79
C LEU A 17 1.85 5.11 20.39
N VAL A 18 2.14 3.89 20.87
CA VAL A 18 1.30 2.72 20.61
C VAL A 18 -0.04 2.91 21.32
N GLY A 19 -1.14 2.76 20.57
CA GLY A 19 -2.49 3.08 21.05
C GLY A 19 -2.90 4.55 20.85
N ALA A 20 -2.00 5.41 20.37
CA ALA A 20 -2.37 6.78 19.98
C ALA A 20 -3.09 6.78 18.62
N GLY A 21 -4.08 7.66 18.46
CA GLY A 21 -4.98 7.69 17.30
C GLY A 21 -6.15 6.72 17.44
N THR A 22 -6.92 6.51 16.36
CA THR A 22 -8.10 5.64 16.34
C THR A 22 -8.04 4.69 15.14
N PRO A 23 -8.49 3.42 15.26
CA PRO A 23 -8.69 2.55 14.10
C PRO A 23 -9.67 3.14 13.09
N ALA A 24 -9.72 2.58 11.87
CA ALA A 24 -10.62 3.05 10.80
C ALA A 24 -12.08 2.70 11.12
N GLU A 25 -12.78 3.55 11.90
CA GLU A 25 -14.15 3.32 12.39
C GLU A 25 -15.21 3.26 11.28
N TYR A 26 -14.93 3.83 10.11
CA TYR A 26 -15.87 3.82 8.98
C TYR A 26 -15.92 2.47 8.23
N ILE A 27 -15.01 1.54 8.55
CA ILE A 27 -15.04 0.14 8.12
C ILE A 27 -15.30 -0.72 9.36
N PRO A 28 -16.53 -1.21 9.59
CA PRO A 28 -16.90 -1.89 10.84
C PRO A 28 -15.95 -3.03 11.25
N ALA A 29 -15.47 -3.83 10.30
CA ALA A 29 -14.52 -4.91 10.58
C ALA A 29 -13.16 -4.42 11.10
N LEU A 30 -12.74 -3.20 10.77
CA LEU A 30 -11.49 -2.61 11.26
C LEU A 30 -11.66 -1.84 12.57
N ALA A 31 -12.88 -1.39 12.87
CA ALA A 31 -13.18 -0.61 14.08
C ALA A 31 -12.93 -1.38 15.40
N SER A 32 -12.98 -2.72 15.34
CA SER A 32 -12.80 -3.60 16.50
C SER A 32 -11.33 -3.99 16.75
N VAL A 33 -10.40 -3.58 15.90
CA VAL A 33 -8.98 -3.93 16.04
C VAL A 33 -8.36 -3.19 17.23
N ASP A 34 -7.67 -3.93 18.13
CA ASP A 34 -7.02 -3.35 19.31
C ASP A 34 -5.91 -2.36 18.87
N PRO A 35 -6.02 -1.07 19.21
CA PRO A 35 -5.04 -0.07 18.82
C PRO A 35 -3.67 -0.23 19.49
N HIS A 36 -3.56 -1.04 20.56
CA HIS A 36 -2.32 -1.24 21.33
C HIS A 36 -1.39 -2.28 20.73
N GLN A 37 -1.44 -2.47 19.43
CA GLN A 37 -0.59 -3.40 18.69
C GLN A 37 0.49 -2.64 17.93
N PHE A 38 1.67 -3.23 17.87
CA PHE A 38 2.80 -2.70 17.10
C PHE A 38 3.66 -3.84 16.58
N GLY A 39 3.91 -3.85 15.29
CA GLY A 39 4.86 -4.74 14.65
C GLY A 39 5.67 -4.01 13.57
N MET A 40 6.93 -4.35 13.43
CA MET A 40 7.78 -3.82 12.36
C MET A 40 8.71 -4.92 11.83
N ALA A 41 8.86 -4.99 10.51
CA ALA A 41 9.77 -5.91 9.83
C ALA A 41 10.62 -5.19 8.80
N ILE A 42 11.85 -5.66 8.62
CA ILE A 42 12.78 -5.28 7.56
C ILE A 42 13.14 -6.52 6.76
N ALA A 43 13.01 -6.47 5.43
CA ALA A 43 13.49 -7.50 4.53
C ALA A 43 14.63 -6.96 3.67
N ASP A 44 15.82 -7.51 3.85
CA ASP A 44 17.01 -7.13 3.07
C ASP A 44 16.90 -7.62 1.62
N VAL A 45 17.67 -7.00 0.72
CA VAL A 45 17.70 -7.40 -0.69
C VAL A 45 18.20 -8.83 -0.90
N ASP A 46 18.96 -9.40 0.04
CA ASP A 46 19.41 -10.80 0.04
C ASP A 46 18.34 -11.80 0.53
N GLY A 47 17.28 -11.31 1.18
CA GLY A 47 16.16 -12.13 1.66
C GLY A 47 16.11 -12.34 3.16
N THR A 48 17.10 -11.91 3.90
CA THR A 48 17.09 -11.94 5.36
C THR A 48 15.97 -11.03 5.90
N VAL A 49 15.21 -11.51 6.88
CA VAL A 49 14.12 -10.75 7.49
C VAL A 49 14.36 -10.62 8.98
N HIS A 50 14.22 -9.40 9.48
CA HIS A 50 14.28 -9.05 10.89
C HIS A 50 12.94 -8.48 11.32
N GLY A 51 12.55 -8.67 12.57
CA GLY A 51 11.28 -8.16 13.05
C GLY A 51 11.22 -7.93 14.54
N VAL A 52 10.27 -7.08 14.97
CA VAL A 52 10.02 -6.75 16.37
C VAL A 52 8.52 -6.61 16.64
N GLY A 53 8.08 -6.96 17.86
CA GLY A 53 6.68 -6.89 18.26
C GLY A 53 5.80 -7.86 17.47
N ASP A 54 4.62 -7.42 17.08
CA ASP A 54 3.60 -8.21 16.38
C ASP A 54 3.88 -8.37 14.86
N TRP A 55 5.14 -8.39 14.44
CA TRP A 55 5.53 -8.33 13.03
C TRP A 55 5.07 -9.52 12.16
N GLN A 56 4.70 -10.64 12.78
CA GLN A 56 4.14 -11.82 12.12
C GLN A 56 2.62 -11.94 12.28
N ARG A 57 2.00 -11.06 13.09
CA ARG A 57 0.56 -11.03 13.25
C ARG A 57 -0.11 -10.54 11.98
N THR A 58 -1.23 -11.19 11.60
CA THR A 58 -2.00 -10.81 10.41
C THR A 58 -2.86 -9.58 10.67
N PHE A 59 -3.00 -8.77 9.63
CA PHE A 59 -3.88 -7.61 9.55
C PHE A 59 -4.32 -7.40 8.10
N SER A 60 -5.41 -6.65 7.91
CA SER A 60 -5.88 -6.31 6.56
C SER A 60 -4.92 -5.32 5.88
N ALA A 61 -4.39 -5.70 4.71
CA ALA A 61 -3.44 -4.88 3.95
C ALA A 61 -4.03 -3.55 3.47
N GLN A 62 -5.34 -3.50 3.24
CA GLN A 62 -6.02 -2.30 2.80
C GLN A 62 -5.31 -1.63 1.60
N SER A 63 -5.17 -0.32 1.62
CA SER A 63 -4.55 0.45 0.54
C SER A 63 -3.06 0.17 0.29
N VAL A 64 -2.40 -0.64 1.11
CA VAL A 64 -1.03 -1.10 0.81
C VAL A 64 -1.01 -1.97 -0.45
N THR A 65 -2.08 -2.73 -0.71
CA THR A 65 -2.23 -3.57 -1.91
C THR A 65 -2.12 -2.81 -3.23
N LYS A 66 -2.42 -1.51 -3.24
CA LYS A 66 -2.35 -0.65 -4.43
C LYS A 66 -0.94 -0.60 -5.06
N VAL A 67 0.11 -0.73 -4.25
CA VAL A 67 1.50 -0.80 -4.77
C VAL A 67 1.70 -2.05 -5.60
N PHE A 68 1.23 -3.17 -5.10
CA PHE A 68 1.38 -4.48 -5.74
C PHE A 68 0.47 -4.60 -6.97
N ALA A 69 -0.76 -4.09 -6.89
CA ALA A 69 -1.67 -4.00 -8.03
C ALA A 69 -1.09 -3.15 -9.17
N LEU A 70 -0.50 -1.98 -8.84
CA LEU A 70 0.17 -1.13 -9.82
C LEU A 70 1.37 -1.85 -10.47
N ALA A 71 2.21 -2.50 -9.66
CA ALA A 71 3.38 -3.23 -10.16
C ALA A 71 2.96 -4.38 -11.10
N LEU A 72 1.94 -5.14 -10.71
CA LEU A 72 1.40 -6.22 -11.52
C LEU A 72 0.77 -5.71 -12.82
N ALA A 73 -0.02 -4.63 -12.76
CA ALA A 73 -0.63 -4.02 -13.95
C ALA A 73 0.41 -3.51 -14.95
N LEU A 74 1.49 -2.90 -14.48
CA LEU A 74 2.60 -2.44 -15.33
C LEU A 74 3.37 -3.62 -15.93
N SER A 75 3.64 -4.67 -15.14
CA SER A 75 4.36 -5.85 -15.63
C SER A 75 3.61 -6.60 -16.74
N LEU A 76 2.28 -6.59 -16.72
CA LEU A 76 1.42 -7.27 -17.70
C LEU A 76 1.03 -6.38 -18.88
N GLY A 77 0.76 -5.10 -18.64
CA GLY A 77 0.12 -4.19 -19.59
C GLY A 77 0.98 -3.00 -20.04
N GLY A 78 2.18 -2.82 -19.44
CA GLY A 78 3.11 -1.75 -19.80
C GLY A 78 2.58 -0.33 -19.53
N ASP A 79 3.22 0.64 -20.17
CA ASP A 79 3.04 2.08 -19.92
C ASP A 79 1.66 2.65 -20.36
N SER A 80 0.85 1.89 -21.11
CA SER A 80 -0.50 2.35 -21.52
C SER A 80 -1.43 2.67 -20.34
N LEU A 81 -1.14 2.13 -19.15
CA LEU A 81 -1.87 2.49 -17.93
C LEU A 81 -1.79 3.99 -17.63
N TRP A 82 -0.65 4.62 -17.92
CA TRP A 82 -0.41 6.05 -17.62
C TRP A 82 -1.21 7.03 -18.50
N GLU A 83 -1.90 6.54 -19.52
CA GLU A 83 -2.89 7.32 -20.28
C GLU A 83 -4.21 7.47 -19.51
N ARG A 84 -4.48 6.56 -18.57
CA ARG A 84 -5.72 6.46 -17.80
C ARG A 84 -5.60 6.94 -16.35
N VAL A 85 -4.39 7.09 -15.84
CA VAL A 85 -4.09 7.55 -14.49
C VAL A 85 -2.83 8.41 -14.48
N GLY A 86 -2.87 9.54 -13.77
CA GLY A 86 -1.74 10.46 -13.63
C GLY A 86 -0.69 9.99 -12.60
N ARG A 87 0.23 10.90 -12.26
CA ARG A 87 1.38 10.64 -11.35
C ARG A 87 1.58 11.78 -10.35
N GLU A 88 0.61 12.70 -10.28
CA GLU A 88 0.71 13.90 -9.47
C GLU A 88 0.07 13.72 -8.09
N PRO A 89 0.63 14.31 -7.03
CA PRO A 89 0.02 14.29 -5.71
C PRO A 89 -1.37 14.94 -5.75
N SER A 90 -2.28 14.42 -4.93
CA SER A 90 -3.59 15.01 -4.71
C SER A 90 -3.52 15.92 -3.48
N GLY A 91 -3.91 17.19 -3.62
CA GLY A 91 -4.11 18.11 -2.49
C GLY A 91 -5.44 17.89 -1.76
N ASN A 92 -6.23 16.91 -2.20
CA ASN A 92 -7.55 16.58 -1.65
C ASN A 92 -7.52 15.19 -0.98
N PRO A 93 -8.49 14.87 -0.10
CA PRO A 93 -8.65 13.54 0.46
C PRO A 93 -8.68 12.44 -0.61
N PHE A 94 -8.19 11.26 -0.27
CA PHE A 94 -7.99 10.12 -1.20
C PHE A 94 -9.27 9.62 -1.89
N ASN A 95 -10.44 10.05 -1.45
CA ASN A 95 -11.77 9.71 -1.98
C ASN A 95 -12.54 10.93 -2.50
N SER A 96 -11.86 12.03 -2.85
CA SER A 96 -12.48 13.26 -3.36
C SER A 96 -12.97 13.09 -4.81
N LEU A 97 -14.21 13.55 -5.08
CA LEU A 97 -14.79 13.63 -6.43
C LEU A 97 -14.42 14.94 -7.14
N VAL A 98 -14.22 16.02 -6.39
CA VAL A 98 -14.02 17.37 -6.95
C VAL A 98 -12.82 17.43 -7.88
N GLN A 99 -11.70 16.82 -7.47
CA GLN A 99 -10.49 16.80 -8.29
C GLN A 99 -10.70 15.99 -9.59
N LEU A 100 -11.44 14.89 -9.49
CA LEU A 100 -11.72 14.01 -10.63
C LEU A 100 -12.57 14.71 -11.70
N GLU A 101 -13.48 15.59 -11.29
CA GLU A 101 -14.27 16.41 -12.22
C GLU A 101 -13.40 17.40 -13.02
N TYR A 102 -12.50 18.11 -12.35
CA TYR A 102 -11.55 19.01 -13.02
C TYR A 102 -10.63 18.29 -14.01
N GLU A 103 -10.34 17.03 -13.78
CA GLU A 103 -9.42 16.22 -14.60
C GLU A 103 -10.15 15.26 -15.56
N ASN A 104 -11.43 15.56 -15.85
CA ASN A 104 -12.21 14.84 -16.87
C ASN A 104 -12.22 13.31 -16.65
N GLY A 105 -12.36 12.87 -15.41
CA GLY A 105 -12.41 11.45 -15.04
C GLY A 105 -11.06 10.74 -15.06
N ILE A 106 -9.92 11.44 -15.19
CA ILE A 106 -8.57 10.86 -15.08
C ILE A 106 -8.02 11.11 -13.67
N PRO A 107 -7.83 10.07 -12.84
CA PRO A 107 -7.30 10.22 -11.49
C PRO A 107 -5.86 10.77 -11.49
N ARG A 108 -5.52 11.61 -10.50
CA ARG A 108 -4.18 12.22 -10.39
C ARG A 108 -3.05 11.23 -10.18
N ASN A 109 -3.29 10.13 -9.47
CA ASN A 109 -2.30 9.10 -9.21
C ASN A 109 -2.97 7.75 -8.87
N PRO A 110 -2.23 6.62 -8.94
CA PRO A 110 -2.78 5.28 -8.71
C PRO A 110 -3.04 4.95 -7.23
N PHE A 111 -2.69 5.83 -6.29
CA PHE A 111 -2.77 5.56 -4.84
C PHE A 111 -3.95 6.22 -4.14
N ILE A 112 -4.64 7.17 -4.78
CA ILE A 112 -5.99 7.57 -4.39
C ILE A 112 -7.01 6.53 -4.88
N ASN A 113 -8.20 6.47 -4.26
CA ASN A 113 -9.17 5.41 -4.58
C ASN A 113 -9.58 5.40 -6.06
N ALA A 114 -9.84 6.55 -6.65
CA ALA A 114 -10.15 6.64 -8.09
C ALA A 114 -9.06 6.01 -8.97
N GLY A 115 -7.79 6.29 -8.70
CA GLY A 115 -6.68 5.72 -9.44
C GLY A 115 -6.51 4.23 -9.21
N ALA A 116 -6.72 3.76 -7.99
CA ALA A 116 -6.68 2.33 -7.67
C ALA A 116 -7.79 1.57 -8.41
N LEU A 117 -8.99 2.14 -8.54
CA LEU A 117 -10.05 1.56 -9.34
C LEU A 117 -9.67 1.43 -10.82
N VAL A 118 -9.00 2.43 -11.42
CA VAL A 118 -8.47 2.33 -12.79
C VAL A 118 -7.41 1.23 -12.92
N VAL A 119 -6.53 1.08 -11.93
CA VAL A 119 -5.52 0.00 -11.91
C VAL A 119 -6.19 -1.37 -11.80
N THR A 120 -7.19 -1.52 -10.92
CA THR A 120 -7.97 -2.76 -10.77
C THR A 120 -8.75 -3.09 -12.05
N ASP A 121 -9.37 -2.09 -12.70
CA ASP A 121 -10.03 -2.24 -13.99
C ASP A 121 -9.07 -2.72 -15.08
N ARG A 122 -7.85 -2.20 -15.10
CA ARG A 122 -6.81 -2.66 -16.03
C ARG A 122 -6.40 -4.10 -15.75
N LEU A 123 -6.20 -4.47 -14.48
CA LEU A 123 -5.91 -5.87 -14.10
C LEU A 123 -7.04 -6.79 -14.50
N GLN A 124 -8.30 -6.42 -14.24
CA GLN A 124 -9.47 -7.19 -14.63
C GLN A 124 -9.50 -7.43 -16.15
N THR A 125 -9.19 -6.41 -16.94
CA THR A 125 -9.13 -6.53 -18.41
C THR A 125 -8.01 -7.48 -18.86
N LEU A 126 -6.87 -7.47 -18.18
CA LEU A 126 -5.69 -8.25 -18.56
C LEU A 126 -5.77 -9.71 -18.12
N THR A 127 -6.39 -9.99 -16.99
CA THR A 127 -6.34 -11.30 -16.32
C THR A 127 -7.67 -12.02 -16.25
N GLY A 128 -8.79 -11.28 -16.29
CA GLY A 128 -10.13 -11.80 -16.07
C GLY A 128 -10.51 -11.98 -14.58
N ASP A 129 -9.54 -11.91 -13.66
CA ASP A 129 -9.75 -12.00 -12.20
C ASP A 129 -8.69 -11.21 -11.44
N ALA A 130 -8.91 -9.89 -11.30
CA ALA A 130 -7.93 -8.97 -10.72
C ALA A 130 -7.59 -9.27 -9.26
N SER A 131 -8.55 -9.71 -8.46
CA SER A 131 -8.33 -9.97 -7.03
C SER A 131 -7.51 -11.25 -6.79
N SER A 132 -7.88 -12.36 -7.45
CA SER A 132 -7.16 -13.63 -7.33
C SER A 132 -5.73 -13.53 -7.86
N GLU A 133 -5.52 -12.85 -8.98
CA GLU A 133 -4.19 -12.62 -9.53
C GLU A 133 -3.30 -11.77 -8.59
N LEU A 134 -3.87 -10.76 -7.94
CA LEU A 134 -3.13 -9.99 -6.96
C LEU A 134 -2.78 -10.81 -5.71
N LEU A 135 -3.71 -11.64 -5.21
CA LEU A 135 -3.44 -12.52 -4.08
C LEU A 135 -2.32 -13.51 -4.42
N GLU A 136 -2.38 -14.14 -5.59
CA GLU A 136 -1.35 -15.07 -6.03
C GLU A 136 0.00 -14.38 -6.23
N PHE A 137 0.01 -13.17 -6.77
CA PHE A 137 1.21 -12.35 -6.86
C PHE A 137 1.83 -12.07 -5.49
N LEU A 138 1.01 -11.70 -4.49
CA LEU A 138 1.47 -11.50 -3.12
C LEU A 138 2.00 -12.77 -2.47
N ARG A 139 1.36 -13.92 -2.69
CA ARG A 139 1.86 -15.24 -2.23
C ARG A 139 3.25 -15.53 -2.79
N GLN A 140 3.44 -15.33 -4.08
CA GLN A 140 4.73 -15.56 -4.74
C GLN A 140 5.82 -14.63 -4.23
N GLU A 141 5.53 -13.31 -4.14
CA GLU A 141 6.53 -12.31 -3.74
C GLU A 141 6.86 -12.37 -2.24
N SER A 142 5.91 -12.70 -1.38
CA SER A 142 6.14 -12.89 0.06
C SER A 142 6.77 -14.25 0.39
N GLY A 143 6.54 -15.25 -0.47
CA GLY A 143 6.86 -16.66 -0.20
C GLY A 143 5.91 -17.30 0.83
N ASN A 144 4.74 -16.69 1.06
CA ASN A 144 3.71 -17.21 1.96
C ASN A 144 2.48 -17.69 1.16
N PRO A 145 2.31 -19.00 0.95
CA PRO A 145 1.17 -19.53 0.21
C PRO A 145 -0.16 -19.44 0.97
N ASP A 146 -0.12 -19.17 2.28
CA ASP A 146 -1.29 -19.17 3.15
C ASP A 146 -1.98 -17.81 3.22
N LEU A 147 -1.47 -16.77 2.52
CA LEU A 147 -2.16 -15.51 2.41
C LEU A 147 -3.57 -15.73 1.85
N ALA A 148 -4.56 -15.08 2.44
CA ALA A 148 -5.96 -15.27 2.11
C ALA A 148 -6.73 -13.94 2.14
N PHE A 149 -7.95 -13.98 1.65
CA PHE A 149 -8.89 -12.89 1.82
C PHE A 149 -9.63 -13.03 3.17
N ASP A 150 -9.84 -11.90 3.84
CA ASP A 150 -10.79 -11.81 4.93
C ASP A 150 -12.18 -11.44 4.38
N ALA A 151 -13.10 -12.41 4.41
CA ALA A 151 -14.45 -12.23 3.88
C ALA A 151 -15.29 -11.23 4.71
N GLU A 152 -15.01 -11.06 6.01
CA GLU A 152 -15.70 -10.09 6.86
C GLU A 152 -15.27 -8.68 6.47
N VAL A 153 -13.98 -8.44 6.26
CA VAL A 153 -13.47 -7.17 5.76
C VAL A 153 -14.00 -6.87 4.36
N ALA A 154 -13.99 -7.83 3.43
CA ALA A 154 -14.53 -7.64 2.08
C ALA A 154 -16.02 -7.26 2.11
N GLY A 155 -16.82 -7.96 2.92
CA GLY A 155 -18.23 -7.65 3.11
C GLY A 155 -18.46 -6.27 3.73
N SER A 156 -17.62 -5.88 4.69
CA SER A 156 -17.65 -4.56 5.33
C SER A 156 -17.31 -3.43 4.36
N GLU A 157 -16.28 -3.60 3.53
CA GLU A 157 -15.92 -2.67 2.44
C GLU A 157 -17.05 -2.52 1.42
N SER A 158 -17.69 -3.64 1.03
CA SER A 158 -18.82 -3.62 0.10
C SER A 158 -20.03 -2.89 0.68
N ALA A 159 -20.35 -3.11 1.96
CA ALA A 159 -21.48 -2.47 2.64
C ALA A 159 -21.29 -0.94 2.83
N THR A 160 -20.07 -0.45 2.86
CA THR A 160 -19.72 0.98 3.04
C THR A 160 -19.16 1.61 1.75
N GLY A 161 -19.28 0.93 0.61
CA GLY A 161 -18.60 1.22 -0.64
C GLY A 161 -19.19 2.36 -1.49
N ASP A 162 -20.23 3.05 -1.08
CA ASP A 162 -20.95 4.06 -1.88
C ASP A 162 -20.04 5.13 -2.51
N ARG A 163 -19.03 5.59 -1.76
CA ARG A 163 -18.07 6.58 -2.26
C ARG A 163 -17.23 6.01 -3.41
N ASN A 164 -16.78 4.76 -3.30
CA ASN A 164 -16.04 4.08 -4.37
C ASN A 164 -16.94 3.82 -5.58
N ALA A 165 -18.22 3.49 -5.38
CA ALA A 165 -19.20 3.35 -6.45
C ALA A 165 -19.41 4.67 -7.19
N ALA A 166 -19.56 5.78 -6.48
CA ALA A 166 -19.68 7.11 -7.08
C ALA A 166 -18.43 7.47 -7.93
N LEU A 167 -17.22 7.22 -7.44
CA LEU A 167 -15.96 7.42 -8.18
C LEU A 167 -15.92 6.55 -9.45
N ALA A 168 -16.27 5.26 -9.36
CA ALA A 168 -16.24 4.34 -10.48
C ALA A 168 -17.25 4.73 -11.57
N HIS A 169 -18.50 5.04 -11.20
CA HIS A 169 -19.51 5.50 -12.14
C HIS A 169 -19.15 6.84 -12.80
N PHE A 170 -18.56 7.77 -12.04
CA PHE A 170 -18.09 9.03 -12.58
C PHE A 170 -17.02 8.81 -13.65
N MET A 171 -15.98 7.99 -13.36
CA MET A 171 -14.95 7.67 -14.34
C MET A 171 -15.50 6.89 -15.55
N ALA A 172 -16.46 6.01 -15.34
CA ALA A 172 -17.13 5.29 -16.42
C ALA A 172 -17.86 6.24 -17.38
N SER A 173 -18.46 7.33 -16.89
CA SER A 173 -19.12 8.35 -17.72
C SER A 173 -18.16 9.09 -18.67
N TYR A 174 -16.86 9.11 -18.32
CA TYR A 174 -15.79 9.64 -19.17
C TYR A 174 -15.10 8.54 -20.02
N GLY A 175 -15.56 7.30 -19.94
CA GLY A 175 -14.95 6.17 -20.66
C GLY A 175 -13.64 5.66 -20.04
N ASN A 176 -13.30 6.07 -18.82
CA ASN A 176 -12.05 5.65 -18.14
C ASN A 176 -12.20 4.38 -17.29
N ILE A 177 -13.32 3.67 -17.38
CA ILE A 177 -13.54 2.33 -16.83
C ILE A 177 -14.06 1.44 -17.98
N ALA A 178 -13.42 0.30 -18.17
CA ALA A 178 -13.73 -0.63 -19.26
C ALA A 178 -14.65 -1.79 -18.84
N ASN A 179 -14.55 -2.22 -17.59
CA ASN A 179 -15.34 -3.33 -17.05
C ASN A 179 -16.62 -2.84 -16.36
N PRO A 180 -17.66 -3.69 -16.21
CA PRO A 180 -18.85 -3.34 -15.45
C PRO A 180 -18.48 -2.90 -14.01
N VAL A 181 -19.00 -1.74 -13.58
CA VAL A 181 -18.67 -1.13 -12.27
C VAL A 181 -18.92 -2.09 -11.10
N PRO A 182 -20.01 -2.90 -11.05
CA PRO A 182 -20.17 -3.85 -9.93
C PRO A 182 -19.05 -4.90 -9.86
N ILE A 183 -18.57 -5.41 -11.00
CA ILE A 183 -17.48 -6.39 -11.06
C ILE A 183 -16.17 -5.73 -10.60
N LEU A 184 -15.87 -4.53 -11.09
CA LEU A 184 -14.70 -3.75 -10.68
C LEU A 184 -14.66 -3.52 -9.16
N LEU A 185 -15.79 -3.11 -8.58
CA LEU A 185 -15.90 -2.83 -7.14
C LEU A 185 -15.71 -4.09 -6.31
N ASP A 186 -16.28 -5.21 -6.73
CA ASP A 186 -16.12 -6.49 -6.06
C ASP A 186 -14.63 -6.87 -5.97
N HIS A 187 -13.91 -6.88 -7.09
CA HIS A 187 -12.47 -7.13 -7.10
C HIS A 187 -11.69 -6.14 -6.23
N TYR A 188 -12.06 -4.86 -6.25
CA TYR A 188 -11.38 -3.84 -5.43
C TYR A 188 -11.57 -4.08 -3.93
N PHE A 189 -12.77 -4.46 -3.48
CA PHE A 189 -13.03 -4.77 -2.07
C PHE A 189 -12.30 -6.03 -1.62
N TRP A 190 -12.25 -7.06 -2.45
CA TRP A 190 -11.44 -8.25 -2.18
C TRP A 190 -9.94 -7.93 -2.10
N GLN A 191 -9.41 -7.06 -2.95
CA GLN A 191 -8.02 -6.60 -2.85
C GLN A 191 -7.73 -5.90 -1.52
N CYS A 192 -8.64 -5.07 -1.03
CA CYS A 192 -8.49 -4.40 0.27
C CYS A 192 -8.50 -5.38 1.45
N SER A 193 -9.18 -6.53 1.30
CA SER A 193 -9.38 -7.52 2.36
C SER A 193 -8.27 -8.56 2.49
N ILE A 194 -7.20 -8.49 1.71
CA ILE A 194 -6.09 -9.45 1.81
C ILE A 194 -5.46 -9.36 3.21
N GLU A 195 -5.48 -10.48 3.94
CA GLU A 195 -4.76 -10.62 5.21
C GLU A 195 -3.26 -10.82 4.98
N THR A 196 -2.45 -10.12 5.73
CA THR A 196 -1.00 -10.11 5.58
C THR A 196 -0.33 -9.72 6.88
N SER A 197 0.98 -10.00 7.02
CA SER A 197 1.79 -9.54 8.14
C SER A 197 2.85 -8.51 7.69
N CYS A 198 3.53 -7.86 8.65
CA CYS A 198 4.68 -7.02 8.32
C CYS A 198 5.78 -7.82 7.61
N ALA A 199 5.99 -9.08 8.00
CA ALA A 199 6.96 -9.96 7.36
C ALA A 199 6.62 -10.20 5.88
N ASP A 200 5.35 -10.50 5.59
CA ASP A 200 4.89 -10.80 4.23
C ASP A 200 5.01 -9.57 3.33
N LEU A 201 4.53 -8.41 3.78
CA LEU A 201 4.60 -7.17 3.00
C LEU A 201 6.04 -6.69 2.80
N ALA A 202 6.90 -6.79 3.82
CA ALA A 202 8.31 -6.46 3.65
C ALA A 202 8.99 -7.37 2.62
N ARG A 203 8.73 -8.69 2.66
CA ARG A 203 9.25 -9.62 1.63
C ARG A 203 8.67 -9.31 0.26
N ALA A 204 7.35 -9.14 0.16
CA ALA A 204 6.66 -8.94 -1.10
C ALA A 204 7.15 -7.68 -1.83
N ALA A 205 7.46 -6.59 -1.12
CA ALA A 205 7.92 -5.34 -1.71
C ALA A 205 9.39 -5.35 -2.18
N ARG A 206 10.18 -6.40 -1.89
CA ARG A 206 11.62 -6.46 -2.17
C ARG A 206 11.99 -6.21 -3.63
N PHE A 207 11.13 -6.57 -4.58
CA PHE A 207 11.39 -6.29 -6.00
C PHE A 207 11.58 -4.78 -6.27
N LEU A 208 10.94 -3.90 -5.49
CA LEU A 208 11.13 -2.45 -5.60
C LEU A 208 12.51 -2.01 -5.12
N ALA A 209 12.99 -2.56 -3.99
CA ALA A 209 14.36 -2.32 -3.52
C ALA A 209 15.42 -2.94 -4.45
N ARG A 210 15.09 -4.04 -5.13
CA ARG A 210 15.95 -4.76 -6.08
C ARG A 210 15.81 -4.25 -7.53
N HIS A 211 15.31 -3.05 -7.71
CA HIS A 211 15.17 -2.40 -9.03
C HIS A 211 14.43 -3.26 -10.06
N GLY A 212 13.33 -3.88 -9.64
CA GLY A 212 12.44 -4.71 -10.46
C GLY A 212 12.81 -6.19 -10.54
N LEU A 213 13.79 -6.66 -9.77
CA LEU A 213 14.15 -8.10 -9.72
C LEU A 213 13.42 -8.81 -8.60
N ARG A 214 12.78 -9.92 -8.94
CA ARG A 214 12.14 -10.86 -7.98
C ARG A 214 13.18 -11.60 -7.13
N ALA A 215 12.72 -12.32 -6.12
CA ALA A 215 13.57 -13.13 -5.25
C ALA A 215 14.39 -14.19 -6.01
N ASP A 216 13.81 -14.82 -7.01
CA ASP A 216 14.42 -15.83 -7.86
C ASP A 216 15.38 -15.26 -8.93
N GLY A 217 15.52 -13.92 -9.00
CA GLY A 217 16.37 -13.24 -9.97
C GLY A 217 15.71 -12.94 -11.32
N THR A 218 14.48 -13.38 -11.54
CA THR A 218 13.70 -13.00 -12.72
C THR A 218 13.29 -11.53 -12.65
N ARG A 219 12.97 -10.94 -13.79
CA ARG A 219 12.62 -9.53 -13.86
C ARG A 219 11.10 -9.37 -13.93
N LEU A 220 10.52 -8.76 -12.90
CA LEU A 220 9.14 -8.35 -12.88
C LEU A 220 8.92 -7.01 -13.60
N LEU A 221 9.79 -6.03 -13.30
CA LEU A 221 9.73 -4.67 -13.81
C LEU A 221 11.10 -4.25 -14.37
N THR A 222 11.12 -3.38 -15.34
CA THR A 222 12.35 -2.68 -15.71
C THR A 222 12.85 -1.81 -14.56
N ARG A 223 14.13 -1.43 -14.57
CA ARG A 223 14.68 -0.48 -13.58
C ARG A 223 13.95 0.87 -13.60
N SER A 224 13.48 1.28 -14.78
CA SER A 224 12.74 2.52 -14.96
C SER A 224 11.36 2.44 -14.27
N GLU A 225 10.62 1.36 -14.49
CA GLU A 225 9.30 1.16 -13.87
C GLU A 225 9.40 1.07 -12.34
N ALA A 226 10.36 0.31 -11.80
CA ALA A 226 10.59 0.23 -10.37
C ALA A 226 10.93 1.62 -9.77
N LYS A 227 11.78 2.42 -10.45
CA LYS A 227 12.06 3.81 -10.06
C LYS A 227 10.80 4.67 -10.10
N GLN A 228 9.97 4.53 -11.13
CA GLN A 228 8.72 5.30 -11.29
C GLN A 228 7.72 4.97 -10.18
N ILE A 229 7.53 3.68 -9.83
CA ILE A 229 6.67 3.28 -8.70
C ILE A 229 7.18 3.90 -7.40
N ASN A 230 8.49 3.77 -7.11
CA ASN A 230 9.09 4.37 -5.92
C ASN A 230 8.89 5.90 -5.88
N ALA A 231 9.03 6.59 -7.02
CA ALA A 231 8.81 8.04 -7.09
C ALA A 231 7.34 8.41 -6.78
N VAL A 232 6.37 7.68 -7.35
CA VAL A 232 4.95 7.91 -7.09
C VAL A 232 4.59 7.52 -5.64
N MET A 233 5.23 6.48 -5.05
CA MET A 233 5.08 6.17 -3.62
C MET A 233 5.57 7.33 -2.74
N LEU A 234 6.70 7.96 -3.07
CA LEU A 234 7.24 9.09 -2.29
C LEU A 234 6.30 10.29 -2.31
N THR A 235 5.71 10.60 -3.47
CA THR A 235 4.90 11.81 -3.66
C THR A 235 3.41 11.64 -3.38
N CYS A 236 2.89 10.40 -3.42
CA CYS A 236 1.45 10.13 -3.40
C CYS A 236 1.04 9.02 -2.41
N GLY A 237 1.99 8.28 -1.81
CA GLY A 237 1.68 7.02 -1.15
C GLY A 237 1.04 7.15 0.24
N THR A 238 1.14 8.29 0.89
CA THR A 238 0.59 8.57 2.23
C THR A 238 -0.51 9.64 2.21
N TYR A 239 -1.33 9.59 1.15
CA TYR A 239 -2.50 10.46 0.95
C TYR A 239 -2.09 11.96 0.89
N ASP A 240 -2.83 12.81 1.59
CA ASP A 240 -2.55 14.25 1.72
C ASP A 240 -1.41 14.57 2.73
N ALA A 241 -0.82 13.53 3.35
CA ALA A 241 0.35 13.66 4.21
C ALA A 241 1.68 13.39 3.49
N ALA A 242 1.69 13.19 2.16
CA ALA A 242 2.90 12.77 1.43
C ALA A 242 4.08 13.74 1.59
N GLY A 243 3.83 15.05 1.62
CA GLY A 243 4.86 16.05 1.86
C GLY A 243 5.47 15.96 3.27
N GLU A 244 4.64 15.82 4.30
CA GLU A 244 5.08 15.64 5.69
C GLU A 244 5.82 14.32 5.88
N PHE A 245 5.35 13.24 5.23
CA PHE A 245 6.02 11.95 5.26
C PHE A 245 7.39 12.00 4.57
N ALA A 246 7.49 12.66 3.42
CA ALA A 246 8.77 12.86 2.74
C ALA A 246 9.75 13.69 3.58
N TYR A 247 9.26 14.74 4.27
CA TYR A 247 10.08 15.58 5.15
C TYR A 247 10.61 14.82 6.36
N ARG A 248 9.78 14.00 7.01
CA ARG A 248 10.15 13.28 8.23
C ARG A 248 10.89 11.97 7.95
N VAL A 249 10.34 11.17 7.04
CA VAL A 249 10.81 9.80 6.78
C VAL A 249 11.78 9.75 5.60
N GLY A 250 11.48 10.46 4.51
CA GLY A 250 12.34 10.53 3.34
C GLY A 250 12.50 9.20 2.60
N LEU A 251 11.45 8.37 2.57
CA LEU A 251 11.41 7.10 1.84
C LEU A 251 10.15 7.01 0.96
N PRO A 252 10.22 6.33 -0.19
CA PRO A 252 9.01 5.84 -0.86
C PRO A 252 8.17 5.01 0.11
N GLY A 253 6.92 5.42 0.36
CA GLY A 253 6.06 4.73 1.31
C GLY A 253 4.62 4.63 0.84
N LYS A 254 3.91 3.57 1.23
CA LYS A 254 2.47 3.42 1.02
C LYS A 254 1.78 2.99 2.30
N SER A 255 0.83 3.79 2.74
CA SER A 255 0.01 3.52 3.92
C SER A 255 -1.35 2.90 3.56
N GLY A 256 -1.93 2.19 4.52
CA GLY A 256 -3.28 1.66 4.47
C GLY A 256 -4.01 1.92 5.79
N VAL A 257 -5.33 2.08 5.70
CA VAL A 257 -6.17 2.37 6.88
C VAL A 257 -6.32 1.18 7.84
N GLY A 258 -5.77 0.01 7.49
CA GLY A 258 -5.53 -1.08 8.44
C GLY A 258 -4.39 -0.82 9.43
N GLY A 259 -3.67 0.30 9.29
CA GLY A 259 -2.53 0.69 10.13
C GLY A 259 -1.16 0.26 9.58
N GLY A 260 -1.11 -0.40 8.43
CA GLY A 260 0.12 -0.82 7.78
C GLY A 260 0.76 0.28 6.92
N ILE A 261 2.09 0.34 6.91
CA ILE A 261 2.87 1.19 6.00
C ILE A 261 4.03 0.35 5.46
N VAL A 262 4.10 0.20 4.13
CA VAL A 262 5.29 -0.34 3.45
C VAL A 262 6.18 0.80 3.01
N ALA A 263 7.49 0.68 3.23
CA ALA A 263 8.49 1.64 2.76
C ALA A 263 9.66 0.94 2.06
N VAL A 264 10.32 1.66 1.16
CA VAL A 264 11.40 1.11 0.33
C VAL A 264 12.68 1.94 0.51
N VAL A 265 13.78 1.27 0.81
CA VAL A 265 15.14 1.82 0.70
C VAL A 265 15.77 1.23 -0.57
N PRO A 266 15.79 1.97 -1.69
CA PRO A 266 16.25 1.43 -2.97
C PRO A 266 17.70 0.90 -2.89
N GLY A 267 17.92 -0.32 -3.38
CA GLY A 267 19.22 -1.00 -3.35
C GLY A 267 19.62 -1.59 -1.99
N ARG A 268 18.75 -1.51 -0.96
CA ARG A 268 19.09 -1.97 0.40
C ARG A 268 18.06 -2.92 0.99
N CYS A 269 16.86 -2.41 1.31
CA CYS A 269 15.84 -3.18 2.01
C CYS A 269 14.44 -2.62 1.77
N THR A 270 13.46 -3.35 2.23
CA THR A 270 12.08 -2.92 2.37
C THR A 270 11.65 -3.04 3.82
N LEU A 271 10.73 -2.19 4.23
CA LEU A 271 10.19 -2.16 5.58
C LEU A 271 8.69 -2.30 5.52
N CYS A 272 8.12 -2.94 6.52
CA CYS A 272 6.71 -2.81 6.84
C CYS A 272 6.56 -2.55 8.32
N VAL A 273 5.73 -1.58 8.69
CA VAL A 273 5.31 -1.31 10.05
C VAL A 273 3.80 -1.36 10.14
N TRP A 274 3.28 -1.88 11.23
CA TRP A 274 1.86 -1.94 11.52
C TRP A 274 1.57 -1.51 12.94
N SER A 275 0.64 -0.55 13.07
CA SER A 275 0.01 -0.17 14.33
C SER A 275 -1.34 0.48 13.98
N PRO A 276 -2.48 -0.03 14.51
CA PRO A 276 -3.82 0.33 14.04
C PRO A 276 -4.27 1.76 14.36
N GLY A 277 -3.66 2.44 15.33
CA GLY A 277 -3.99 3.81 15.69
C GLY A 277 -3.63 4.80 14.59
N LEU A 278 -4.65 5.41 13.94
CA LEU A 278 -4.48 6.33 12.82
C LEU A 278 -4.61 7.79 13.24
N ASP A 279 -3.91 8.67 12.55
CA ASP A 279 -4.11 10.11 12.60
C ASP A 279 -5.35 10.55 11.79
N ALA A 280 -5.66 11.83 11.80
CA ALA A 280 -6.80 12.40 11.07
C ALA A 280 -6.71 12.26 9.54
N ARG A 281 -5.53 11.92 8.99
CA ARG A 281 -5.28 11.69 7.57
C ARG A 281 -5.25 10.20 7.19
N GLY A 282 -5.49 9.30 8.17
CA GLY A 282 -5.55 7.86 7.95
C GLY A 282 -4.19 7.15 7.95
N ASN A 283 -3.14 7.77 8.48
CA ASN A 283 -1.82 7.16 8.61
C ASN A 283 -1.56 6.72 10.05
N SER A 284 -0.90 5.57 10.22
CA SER A 284 -0.51 5.05 11.53
C SER A 284 0.39 6.02 12.29
N VAL A 285 -0.02 6.46 13.49
CA VAL A 285 0.75 7.41 14.32
C VAL A 285 2.09 6.79 14.73
N ALA A 286 2.06 5.62 15.34
CA ALA A 286 3.27 4.92 15.77
C ALA A 286 4.09 4.43 14.55
N GLY A 287 3.41 4.03 13.46
CA GLY A 287 4.08 3.59 12.25
C GLY A 287 4.90 4.67 11.55
N VAL A 288 4.36 5.88 11.41
CA VAL A 288 5.11 7.02 10.85
C VAL A 288 6.30 7.37 11.75
N ALA A 289 6.10 7.41 13.08
CA ALA A 289 7.18 7.67 14.03
C ALA A 289 8.30 6.61 13.98
N ALA A 290 7.93 5.33 13.79
CA ALA A 290 8.90 4.24 13.66
C ALA A 290 9.75 4.36 12.39
N LEU A 291 9.15 4.73 11.27
CA LEU A 291 9.89 4.95 10.02
C LEU A 291 10.79 6.20 10.08
N ASP A 292 10.32 7.29 10.70
CA ASP A 292 11.11 8.49 10.99
C ASP A 292 12.34 8.13 11.85
N ARG A 293 12.11 7.33 12.89
CA ARG A 293 13.19 6.87 13.76
C ARG A 293 14.18 5.96 13.03
N PHE A 294 13.67 5.07 12.14
CA PHE A 294 14.52 4.22 11.31
C PHE A 294 15.47 5.06 10.45
N THR A 295 14.97 6.02 9.70
CA THR A 295 15.82 6.84 8.82
C THR A 295 16.79 7.72 9.60
N THR A 296 16.39 8.20 10.78
CA THR A 296 17.26 8.96 11.68
C THR A 296 18.42 8.12 12.22
N LEU A 297 18.13 6.88 12.68
CA LEU A 297 19.15 6.00 13.26
C LEU A 297 20.12 5.44 12.23
N THR A 298 19.64 5.19 11.02
CA THR A 298 20.41 4.51 9.98
C THR A 298 21.05 5.45 8.96
N GLY A 299 20.53 6.67 8.82
CA GLY A 299 20.89 7.58 7.73
C GLY A 299 20.40 7.10 6.36
N LEU A 300 19.50 6.08 6.31
CA LEU A 300 18.99 5.51 5.07
C LEU A 300 17.72 6.27 4.64
N SER A 301 17.89 7.36 3.92
CA SER A 301 16.80 8.05 3.23
C SER A 301 17.15 8.22 1.75
N VAL A 302 16.21 8.70 0.93
CA VAL A 302 16.50 9.04 -0.48
C VAL A 302 17.11 10.42 -0.65
N PHE A 303 17.24 11.18 0.44
CA PHE A 303 17.81 12.54 0.50
C PHE A 303 19.19 12.56 1.12
#